data_e789b850b6f8ba3ea67821fd96cc74e2
#
_entry.id   e789b850b6f8ba3ea67821fd96cc74e2
#
_cell.length_a   1.000
_cell.length_b   1.000
_cell.length_c   1.000
_cell.angle_alpha   90.00
_cell.angle_beta   90.00
_cell.angle_gamma   90.00
#
_symmetry.space_group_name_H-M   'P 1'
#
loop_
_entity.id
_entity.type
_entity.pdbx_description
1 polymer ?
#
loop_
_entity_poly.entity_id
_entity_poly.type
_entity_poly.pdbx_seq_one_letter_code
_entity_poly.pdbx_strand_id
1 'polypeptide(L)'
;GPTAYCAQLDGSKAFAKDFMIKHHIPTAKYQTFSDAEQAIAYVKAEGAPIVIKADGLAAGKGVIVAMSEQEAIDAINDMLSGNKFGDAGSRVVIEQFLQGEEASFICMIDGNNILPMATSQDHKRIGEGDTGLNTGGMGAYSPAPVVTQQVHDKVIARVIQPVVDAMNANGTP
;
A
#
# COMPACT_ATOMS: atom_id res chain seq x y z
N GLY A 1 -13.74 15.64 -8.31
CA GLY A 1 -13.06 14.64 -7.51
C GLY A 1 -13.70 13.27 -7.69
N PRO A 2 -13.08 12.18 -7.20
CA PRO A 2 -13.62 10.83 -7.34
C PRO A 2 -14.95 10.67 -6.58
N THR A 3 -15.77 9.71 -6.99
CA THR A 3 -16.93 9.29 -6.20
C THR A 3 -16.49 8.65 -4.87
N ALA A 4 -17.42 8.54 -3.90
CA ALA A 4 -17.12 7.86 -2.63
C ALA A 4 -16.68 6.41 -2.85
N TYR A 5 -17.20 5.73 -3.87
CA TYR A 5 -16.78 4.38 -4.22
C TYR A 5 -15.32 4.35 -4.69
N CYS A 6 -14.92 5.21 -5.63
CA CYS A 6 -13.55 5.27 -6.13
C CYS A 6 -12.55 5.69 -5.04
N ALA A 7 -12.97 6.58 -4.12
CA ALA A 7 -12.15 7.03 -3.00
C ALA A 7 -11.79 5.89 -2.02
N GLN A 8 -12.50 4.77 -2.03
CA GLN A 8 -12.16 3.60 -1.22
C GLN A 8 -10.80 2.97 -1.61
N LEU A 9 -10.32 3.18 -2.84
CA LEU A 9 -8.98 2.72 -3.24
C LEU A 9 -7.86 3.33 -2.37
N ASP A 10 -8.08 4.53 -1.84
CA ASP A 10 -7.18 5.18 -0.89
C ASP A 10 -7.63 4.94 0.56
N GLY A 11 -8.92 4.97 0.81
CA GLY A 11 -9.51 4.92 2.15
C GLY A 11 -9.45 3.57 2.85
N SER A 12 -9.36 2.45 2.10
CA SER A 12 -9.29 1.09 2.64
C SER A 12 -8.26 0.26 1.90
N LYS A 13 -7.23 -0.17 2.61
CA LYS A 13 -6.18 -1.05 2.05
C LYS A 13 -6.74 -2.41 1.66
N ALA A 14 -7.66 -2.95 2.46
CA ALA A 14 -8.33 -4.20 2.14
C ALA A 14 -9.12 -4.10 0.84
N PHE A 15 -9.93 -3.04 0.68
CA PHE A 15 -10.66 -2.79 -0.57
C PHE A 15 -9.72 -2.67 -1.78
N ALA A 16 -8.65 -1.89 -1.64
CA ALA A 16 -7.66 -1.71 -2.72
C ALA A 16 -7.01 -3.04 -3.11
N LYS A 17 -6.64 -3.86 -2.14
CA LYS A 17 -6.04 -5.18 -2.38
C LYS A 17 -7.02 -6.14 -3.06
N ASP A 18 -8.25 -6.24 -2.58
CA ASP A 18 -9.30 -7.08 -3.17
C ASP A 18 -9.60 -6.64 -4.61
N PHE A 19 -9.66 -5.33 -4.85
CA PHE A 19 -9.82 -4.75 -6.18
C PHE A 19 -8.65 -5.15 -7.11
N MET A 20 -7.41 -5.00 -6.65
CA MET A 20 -6.24 -5.35 -7.46
C MET A 20 -6.22 -6.84 -7.82
N ILE A 21 -6.51 -7.73 -6.87
CA ILE A 21 -6.57 -9.18 -7.14
C ILE A 21 -7.69 -9.50 -8.15
N LYS A 22 -8.89 -8.95 -7.91
CA LYS A 22 -10.05 -9.17 -8.79
C LYS A 22 -9.77 -8.79 -10.25
N HIS A 23 -8.99 -7.73 -10.45
CA HIS A 23 -8.69 -7.18 -11.77
C HIS A 23 -7.28 -7.53 -12.28
N HIS A 24 -6.63 -8.51 -11.65
CA HIS A 24 -5.28 -9.01 -12.01
C HIS A 24 -4.20 -7.93 -12.04
N ILE A 25 -4.34 -6.91 -11.20
CA ILE A 25 -3.36 -5.83 -11.05
C ILE A 25 -2.26 -6.32 -10.10
N PRO A 26 -0.97 -6.18 -10.46
CA PRO A 26 0.14 -6.63 -9.63
C PRO A 26 0.13 -5.96 -8.25
N THR A 27 0.19 -6.77 -7.22
CA THR A 27 0.29 -6.33 -5.83
C THR A 27 0.99 -7.39 -4.99
N ALA A 28 1.51 -7.01 -3.82
CA ALA A 28 2.08 -7.97 -2.87
C ALA A 28 1.01 -8.97 -2.40
N LYS A 29 1.42 -10.24 -2.18
CA LYS A 29 0.57 -11.23 -1.50
C LYS A 29 0.08 -10.63 -0.18
N TYR A 30 -1.19 -10.86 0.16
CA TYR A 30 -1.76 -10.30 1.37
C TYR A 30 -2.86 -11.18 1.95
N GLN A 31 -3.19 -10.91 3.20
CA GLN A 31 -4.37 -11.44 3.89
C GLN A 31 -4.88 -10.39 4.87
N THR A 32 -6.20 -10.33 5.06
CA THR A 32 -6.86 -9.38 5.98
C THR A 32 -7.40 -10.12 7.20
N PHE A 33 -7.22 -9.52 8.39
CA PHE A 33 -7.66 -10.10 9.65
C PHE A 33 -8.31 -9.04 10.54
N SER A 34 -9.37 -9.47 11.25
CA SER A 34 -9.98 -8.74 12.36
C SER A 34 -9.74 -9.41 13.71
N ASP A 35 -9.15 -10.59 13.69
CA ASP A 35 -8.85 -11.42 14.86
C ASP A 35 -7.33 -11.56 15.00
N ALA A 36 -6.82 -11.26 16.19
CA ALA A 36 -5.38 -11.26 16.45
C ALA A 36 -4.76 -12.66 16.42
N GLU A 37 -5.49 -13.68 16.90
CA GLU A 37 -4.96 -15.05 16.95
C GLU A 37 -4.77 -15.58 15.51
N GLN A 38 -5.75 -15.34 14.64
CA GLN A 38 -5.67 -15.73 13.23
C GLN A 38 -4.55 -14.97 12.49
N ALA A 39 -4.41 -13.66 12.76
CA ALA A 39 -3.35 -12.84 12.19
C ALA A 39 -1.96 -13.34 12.61
N ILE A 40 -1.79 -13.66 13.90
CA ILE A 40 -0.53 -14.20 14.45
C ILE A 40 -0.23 -15.59 13.86
N ALA A 41 -1.23 -16.45 13.73
CA ALA A 41 -1.06 -17.76 13.10
C ALA A 41 -0.59 -17.65 11.65
N TYR A 42 -1.13 -16.68 10.89
CA TYR A 42 -0.70 -16.39 9.53
C TYR A 42 0.76 -15.90 9.47
N VAL A 43 1.15 -14.96 10.36
CA VAL A 43 2.54 -14.50 10.44
C VAL A 43 3.50 -15.64 10.73
N LYS A 44 3.16 -16.54 11.66
CA LYS A 44 3.99 -17.72 11.98
C LYS A 44 4.15 -18.66 10.79
N ALA A 45 3.14 -18.76 9.95
CA ALA A 45 3.18 -19.61 8.75
C ALA A 45 3.99 -18.97 7.60
N GLU A 46 3.88 -17.65 7.41
CA GLU A 46 4.59 -16.94 6.32
C GLU A 46 6.03 -16.56 6.69
N GLY A 47 6.31 -16.31 7.98
CA GLY A 47 7.61 -15.85 8.48
C GLY A 47 7.84 -14.34 8.33
N ALA A 48 9.03 -13.89 8.72
CA ALA A 48 9.51 -12.53 8.54
C ALA A 48 10.64 -12.49 7.50
N PRO A 49 10.88 -11.33 6.83
CA PRO A 49 10.20 -10.05 7.01
C PRO A 49 8.80 -10.01 6.40
N ILE A 50 7.91 -9.25 7.06
CA ILE A 50 6.51 -9.15 6.67
C ILE A 50 5.98 -7.74 7.02
N VAL A 51 4.92 -7.27 6.36
CA VAL A 51 4.40 -5.92 6.57
C VAL A 51 3.00 -5.98 7.19
N ILE A 52 2.82 -5.29 8.30
CA ILE A 52 1.55 -5.18 9.02
C ILE A 52 0.99 -3.77 8.83
N LYS A 53 -0.24 -3.65 8.34
CA LYS A 53 -0.89 -2.36 8.07
C LYS A 53 -2.26 -2.30 8.74
N ALA A 54 -2.56 -1.21 9.43
CA ALA A 54 -3.94 -0.88 9.79
C ALA A 54 -4.73 -0.56 8.51
N ASP A 55 -5.95 -1.08 8.38
CA ASP A 55 -6.72 -1.00 7.13
C ASP A 55 -7.10 0.43 6.75
N GLY A 56 -7.58 1.23 7.71
CA GLY A 56 -8.03 2.60 7.46
C GLY A 56 -6.91 3.64 7.34
N LEU A 57 -7.33 4.90 7.22
CA LEU A 57 -6.43 6.05 7.17
C LEU A 57 -5.78 6.27 8.54
N ALA A 58 -4.49 6.01 8.65
CA ALA A 58 -3.70 6.14 9.87
C ALA A 58 -2.58 7.19 9.72
N ALA A 59 -2.74 8.15 8.81
CA ALA A 59 -1.77 9.23 8.54
C ALA A 59 -0.31 8.74 8.35
N GLY A 60 -0.14 7.62 7.65
CA GLY A 60 1.17 7.01 7.40
C GLY A 60 1.78 6.27 8.59
N LYS A 61 1.17 6.34 9.78
CA LYS A 61 1.69 5.72 11.01
C LYS A 61 1.21 4.28 11.25
N GLY A 62 0.23 3.83 10.47
CA GLY A 62 -0.36 2.49 10.58
C GLY A 62 0.33 1.43 9.74
N VAL A 63 1.63 1.56 9.45
CA VAL A 63 2.42 0.59 8.67
C VAL A 63 3.68 0.23 9.45
N ILE A 64 3.85 -1.05 9.72
CA ILE A 64 5.04 -1.62 10.36
C ILE A 64 5.67 -2.63 9.42
N VAL A 65 6.91 -2.42 9.07
CA VAL A 65 7.77 -3.41 8.38
C VAL A 65 8.44 -4.21 9.48
N ALA A 66 7.92 -5.40 9.75
CA ALA A 66 8.43 -6.28 10.79
C ALA A 66 9.56 -7.15 10.23
N MET A 67 10.76 -7.00 10.76
CA MET A 67 11.92 -7.77 10.37
C MET A 67 12.02 -9.08 11.15
N SER A 68 11.25 -9.23 12.22
CA SER A 68 11.13 -10.44 13.02
C SER A 68 9.67 -10.81 13.27
N GLU A 69 9.43 -12.08 13.58
CA GLU A 69 8.10 -12.59 13.94
C GLU A 69 7.54 -11.86 15.17
N GLN A 70 8.40 -11.57 16.16
CA GLN A 70 7.98 -10.89 17.39
C GLN A 70 7.52 -9.45 17.10
N GLU A 71 8.25 -8.71 16.26
CA GLU A 71 7.83 -7.36 15.84
C GLU A 71 6.47 -7.38 15.12
N ALA A 72 6.21 -8.41 14.30
CA ALA A 72 4.92 -8.55 13.63
C ALA A 72 3.79 -8.85 14.63
N ILE A 73 4.02 -9.71 15.61
CA ILE A 73 3.06 -10.03 16.67
C ILE A 73 2.73 -8.79 17.51
N ASP A 74 3.74 -8.04 17.90
CA ASP A 74 3.57 -6.80 18.68
C ASP A 74 2.75 -5.77 17.88
N ALA A 75 3.06 -5.60 16.58
CA ALA A 75 2.32 -4.71 15.69
C ALA A 75 0.84 -5.12 15.52
N ILE A 76 0.56 -6.42 15.38
CA ILE A 76 -0.82 -6.93 15.30
C ILE A 76 -1.59 -6.61 16.57
N ASN A 77 -1.01 -6.92 17.73
CA ASN A 77 -1.64 -6.64 19.02
C ASN A 77 -1.90 -5.15 19.22
N ASP A 78 -0.92 -4.31 18.91
CA ASP A 78 -1.05 -2.84 19.02
C ASP A 78 -2.17 -2.29 18.12
N MET A 79 -2.28 -2.79 16.90
CA MET A 79 -3.27 -2.31 15.93
C MET A 79 -4.68 -2.79 16.26
N LEU A 80 -4.87 -4.07 16.56
CA LEU A 80 -6.17 -4.68 16.81
C LEU A 80 -6.72 -4.42 18.22
N SER A 81 -5.89 -3.95 19.18
CA SER A 81 -6.36 -3.61 20.53
C SER A 81 -7.33 -2.41 20.58
N GLY A 82 -7.53 -1.72 19.44
CA GLY A 82 -8.50 -0.63 19.31
C GLY A 82 -8.08 0.72 19.92
N ASN A 83 -6.96 0.78 20.63
CA ASN A 83 -6.59 1.98 21.41
C ASN A 83 -5.74 2.98 20.61
N LYS A 84 -5.03 2.56 19.59
CA LYS A 84 -4.03 3.38 18.90
C LYS A 84 -4.53 4.01 17.59
N PHE A 85 -5.41 3.32 16.88
CA PHE A 85 -5.86 3.72 15.55
C PHE A 85 -7.38 3.84 15.41
N GLY A 86 -8.16 3.71 16.50
CA GLY A 86 -9.62 3.76 16.47
C GLY A 86 -10.21 2.76 15.45
N ASP A 87 -11.20 3.20 14.68
CA ASP A 87 -11.87 2.35 13.67
C ASP A 87 -10.91 1.87 12.56
N ALA A 88 -9.84 2.62 12.26
CA ALA A 88 -8.82 2.22 11.29
C ALA A 88 -8.03 0.98 11.71
N GLY A 89 -7.95 0.72 13.03
CA GLY A 89 -7.32 -0.45 13.62
C GLY A 89 -8.24 -1.67 13.79
N SER A 90 -9.51 -1.59 13.39
CA SER A 90 -10.44 -2.72 13.50
C SER A 90 -10.08 -3.91 12.62
N ARG A 91 -9.26 -3.70 11.60
CA ARG A 91 -8.68 -4.71 10.71
C ARG A 91 -7.23 -4.41 10.44
N VAL A 92 -6.45 -5.47 10.23
CA VAL A 92 -5.09 -5.38 9.72
C VAL A 92 -4.99 -6.07 8.36
N VAL A 93 -4.19 -5.50 7.48
CA VAL A 93 -3.76 -6.10 6.22
C VAL A 93 -2.32 -6.53 6.39
N ILE A 94 -2.06 -7.81 6.28
CA ILE A 94 -0.72 -8.40 6.37
C ILE A 94 -0.23 -8.66 4.96
N GLU A 95 0.91 -8.09 4.60
CA GLU A 95 1.44 -8.14 3.24
C GLU A 95 2.84 -8.74 3.19
N GLN A 96 3.13 -9.39 2.09
CA GLN A 96 4.48 -9.77 1.73
C GLN A 96 5.40 -8.55 1.73
N PHE A 97 6.58 -8.69 2.34
CA PHE A 97 7.63 -7.69 2.21
C PHE A 97 8.20 -7.69 0.79
N LEU A 98 8.15 -6.55 0.12
CA LEU A 98 8.74 -6.37 -1.20
C LEU A 98 10.09 -5.64 -1.07
N GLN A 99 11.09 -6.13 -1.77
CA GLN A 99 12.39 -5.48 -1.90
C GLN A 99 12.46 -4.69 -3.20
N GLY A 100 13.04 -3.49 -3.15
CA GLY A 100 13.21 -2.62 -4.30
C GLY A 100 13.19 -1.16 -3.91
N GLU A 101 13.41 -0.30 -4.89
CA GLU A 101 13.29 1.14 -4.72
C GLU A 101 11.83 1.57 -4.89
N GLU A 102 11.35 2.39 -3.97
CA GLU A 102 10.01 2.98 -4.02
C GLU A 102 10.03 4.22 -4.92
N ALA A 103 8.98 4.39 -5.73
CA ALA A 103 8.76 5.60 -6.51
C ALA A 103 7.27 5.94 -6.55
N SER A 104 6.97 7.23 -6.59
CA SER A 104 5.61 7.73 -6.80
C SER A 104 5.32 7.86 -8.28
N PHE A 105 4.23 7.23 -8.73
CA PHE A 105 3.71 7.30 -10.09
C PHE A 105 2.27 7.82 -10.02
N ILE A 106 2.08 9.09 -10.32
CA ILE A 106 0.81 9.80 -10.15
C ILE A 106 0.21 10.11 -11.53
N CYS A 107 -1.09 9.86 -11.68
CA CYS A 107 -1.83 10.18 -12.90
C CYS A 107 -3.04 11.06 -12.60
N MET A 108 -3.34 11.97 -13.50
CA MET A 108 -4.68 12.58 -13.58
C MET A 108 -5.55 11.76 -14.54
N ILE A 109 -6.77 11.45 -14.11
CA ILE A 109 -7.70 10.60 -14.85
C ILE A 109 -9.06 11.26 -14.86
N ASP A 110 -9.69 11.35 -16.05
CA ASP A 110 -11.04 11.91 -16.23
C ASP A 110 -12.10 10.84 -16.59
N GLY A 111 -11.78 9.59 -16.31
CA GLY A 111 -12.59 8.42 -16.64
C GLY A 111 -12.11 7.70 -17.91
N ASN A 112 -11.63 8.38 -18.93
CA ASN A 112 -11.16 7.77 -20.17
C ASN A 112 -9.70 8.09 -20.47
N ASN A 113 -9.27 9.30 -20.17
CA ASN A 113 -7.92 9.77 -20.47
C ASN A 113 -7.03 9.63 -19.24
N ILE A 114 -5.80 9.20 -19.46
CA ILE A 114 -4.76 9.06 -18.45
C ILE A 114 -3.64 10.03 -18.79
N LEU A 115 -3.36 10.95 -17.87
CA LEU A 115 -2.23 11.87 -17.97
C LEU A 115 -1.24 11.59 -16.87
N PRO A 116 -0.14 10.84 -17.14
CA PRO A 116 0.92 10.65 -16.17
C PRO A 116 1.62 11.98 -15.85
N MET A 117 1.84 12.22 -14.57
CA MET A 117 2.66 13.34 -14.10
C MET A 117 4.13 12.93 -14.02
N ALA A 118 5.01 13.91 -13.79
CA ALA A 118 6.41 13.60 -13.51
C ALA A 118 6.51 12.67 -12.30
N THR A 119 7.31 11.61 -12.46
CA THR A 119 7.56 10.65 -11.38
C THR A 119 8.42 11.26 -10.29
N SER A 120 8.33 10.78 -9.08
CA SER A 120 9.14 11.25 -7.96
C SER A 120 9.56 10.10 -7.04
N GLN A 121 10.61 10.35 -6.29
CA GLN A 121 11.08 9.49 -5.22
C GLN A 121 11.24 10.33 -3.96
N ASP A 122 10.61 9.92 -2.87
CA ASP A 122 10.79 10.52 -1.56
C ASP A 122 11.53 9.56 -0.63
N HIS A 123 12.35 10.12 0.26
CA HIS A 123 13.14 9.37 1.23
C HIS A 123 12.49 9.49 2.58
N LYS A 124 11.88 8.39 3.06
CA LYS A 124 11.06 8.37 4.28
C LYS A 124 11.82 7.96 5.52
N ARG A 125 12.90 7.19 5.36
CA ARG A 125 13.66 6.68 6.50
C ARG A 125 14.57 7.73 7.09
N ILE A 126 14.63 7.77 8.44
CA ILE A 126 15.38 8.80 9.17
C ILE A 126 16.89 8.58 9.16
N GLY A 127 17.33 7.33 9.00
CA GLY A 127 18.74 6.94 9.10
C GLY A 127 19.43 6.86 7.75
N GLU A 128 20.74 7.02 7.78
CA GLU A 128 21.60 6.85 6.62
C GLU A 128 21.49 5.42 6.03
N GLY A 129 21.57 5.30 4.72
CA GLY A 129 21.43 4.01 4.03
C GLY A 129 20.01 3.46 4.04
N ASP A 130 19.00 4.31 4.08
CA ASP A 130 17.58 3.93 4.10
C ASP A 130 17.22 3.03 5.28
N THR A 131 17.63 3.44 6.49
CA THR A 131 17.42 2.70 7.74
C THR A 131 16.58 3.49 8.75
N GLY A 132 16.12 2.81 9.81
CA GLY A 132 15.38 3.42 10.90
C GLY A 132 13.88 3.58 10.62
N LEU A 133 13.23 4.45 11.38
CA LEU A 133 11.79 4.68 11.32
C LEU A 133 11.41 5.53 10.10
N ASN A 134 10.21 5.31 9.59
CA ASN A 134 9.61 6.18 8.57
C ASN A 134 9.25 7.55 9.15
N THR A 135 9.49 8.58 8.35
CA THR A 135 9.10 9.97 8.61
C THR A 135 8.06 10.43 7.61
N GLY A 136 7.65 11.70 7.67
CA GLY A 136 6.83 12.34 6.65
C GLY A 136 7.58 12.66 5.34
N GLY A 137 8.88 12.42 5.30
CA GLY A 137 9.79 12.66 4.18
C GLY A 137 11.02 13.46 4.62
N MET A 138 12.20 12.96 4.26
CA MET A 138 13.50 13.61 4.55
C MET A 138 14.02 14.40 3.35
N GLY A 139 13.44 14.17 2.18
CA GLY A 139 13.77 14.83 0.92
C GLY A 139 13.12 14.08 -0.24
N ALA A 140 13.02 14.74 -1.38
CA ALA A 140 12.46 14.15 -2.58
C ALA A 140 13.14 14.73 -3.83
N TYR A 141 13.08 13.98 -4.92
CA TYR A 141 13.47 14.48 -6.24
C TYR A 141 12.51 14.01 -7.32
N SER A 142 12.45 14.76 -8.41
CA SER A 142 11.67 14.48 -9.60
C SER A 142 12.45 14.93 -10.84
N PRO A 143 12.44 14.15 -11.95
CA PRO A 143 11.83 12.83 -12.08
C PRO A 143 12.62 11.74 -11.32
N ALA A 144 11.96 10.60 -11.04
CA ALA A 144 12.61 9.45 -10.40
C ALA A 144 13.46 8.65 -11.41
N PRO A 145 14.77 8.54 -11.24
CA PRO A 145 15.64 7.81 -12.20
C PRO A 145 15.31 6.32 -12.31
N VAL A 146 14.81 5.72 -11.22
CA VAL A 146 14.40 4.30 -11.19
C VAL A 146 13.23 4.01 -12.12
N VAL A 147 12.40 5.02 -12.42
CA VAL A 147 11.29 4.88 -13.36
C VAL A 147 11.78 5.15 -14.79
N THR A 148 12.48 4.19 -15.36
CA THR A 148 12.86 4.21 -16.77
C THR A 148 11.64 4.18 -17.69
N GLN A 149 11.80 4.47 -18.97
CA GLN A 149 10.70 4.37 -19.95
C GLN A 149 10.06 2.99 -19.94
N GLN A 150 10.85 1.93 -19.82
CA GLN A 150 10.33 0.56 -19.74
C GLN A 150 9.47 0.32 -18.49
N VAL A 151 9.89 0.87 -17.34
CA VAL A 151 9.10 0.79 -16.09
C VAL A 151 7.83 1.61 -16.22
N HIS A 152 7.92 2.83 -16.77
CA HIS A 152 6.78 3.69 -17.04
C HIS A 152 5.71 2.97 -17.87
N ASP A 153 6.09 2.41 -19.01
CA ASP A 153 5.16 1.72 -19.92
C ASP A 153 4.54 0.49 -19.25
N LYS A 154 5.33 -0.24 -18.44
CA LYS A 154 4.85 -1.37 -17.65
C LYS A 154 3.82 -0.94 -16.59
N VAL A 155 4.04 0.17 -15.91
CA VAL A 155 3.10 0.71 -14.90
C VAL A 155 1.79 1.11 -15.57
N ILE A 156 1.85 1.84 -16.68
CA ILE A 156 0.65 2.20 -17.43
C ILE A 156 -0.12 0.96 -17.84
N ALA A 157 0.53 0.00 -18.51
CA ALA A 157 -0.15 -1.16 -19.08
C ALA A 157 -0.67 -2.16 -18.04
N ARG A 158 0.02 -2.32 -16.91
CA ARG A 158 -0.29 -3.37 -15.94
C ARG A 158 -0.97 -2.88 -14.66
N VAL A 159 -0.94 -1.56 -14.40
CA VAL A 159 -1.51 -0.98 -13.19
C VAL A 159 -2.57 0.06 -13.55
N ILE A 160 -2.18 1.15 -14.20
CA ILE A 160 -3.07 2.31 -14.36
C ILE A 160 -4.23 1.99 -15.31
N GLN A 161 -3.93 1.48 -16.50
CA GLN A 161 -4.97 1.14 -17.49
C GLN A 161 -5.98 0.12 -16.94
N PRO A 162 -5.56 -1.00 -16.30
CA PRO A 162 -6.51 -1.94 -15.69
C PRO A 162 -7.39 -1.33 -14.59
N VAL A 163 -6.87 -0.38 -13.80
CA VAL A 163 -7.69 0.35 -12.81
C VAL A 163 -8.78 1.15 -13.51
N VAL A 164 -8.41 1.92 -14.53
CA VAL A 164 -9.35 2.76 -15.30
C VAL A 164 -10.41 1.89 -15.97
N ASP A 165 -10.00 0.82 -16.64
CA ASP A 165 -10.92 -0.10 -17.32
C ASP A 165 -11.90 -0.75 -16.35
N ALA A 166 -11.41 -1.18 -15.18
CA ALA A 166 -12.22 -1.81 -14.16
C ALA A 166 -13.25 -0.83 -13.54
N MET A 167 -12.83 0.41 -13.28
CA MET A 167 -13.72 1.45 -12.76
C MET A 167 -14.80 1.83 -13.78
N ASN A 168 -14.44 1.97 -15.05
CA ASN A 168 -15.38 2.22 -16.13
C ASN A 168 -16.39 1.06 -16.29
N ALA A 169 -15.92 -0.18 -16.26
CA ALA A 169 -16.77 -1.36 -16.34
C ALA A 169 -17.77 -1.45 -15.17
N ASN A 170 -17.40 -0.93 -14.00
CA ASN A 170 -18.28 -0.84 -12.83
C ASN A 170 -19.24 0.35 -12.89
N GLY A 171 -19.17 1.22 -13.92
CA GLY A 171 -19.96 2.44 -14.00
C GLY A 171 -19.55 3.53 -12.99
N THR A 172 -18.30 3.52 -12.56
CA THR A 172 -17.72 4.44 -11.56
C THR A 172 -16.41 5.05 -12.09
N PRO A 173 -16.45 5.77 -13.23
CA PRO A 173 -15.26 6.38 -13.82
C PRO A 173 -14.62 7.46 -12.92
#